data_8f0d16fc638a843dbc9f4eb0036759b1
#
_entry.id   8f0d16fc638a843dbc9f4eb0036759b1
#
_cell.length_a   1.000
_cell.length_b   1.000
_cell.length_c   1.000
_cell.angle_alpha   90.00
_cell.angle_beta   90.00
_cell.angle_gamma   90.00
#
_symmetry.space_group_name_H-M   'P 1'
#
loop_
_entity.id
_entity.type
_entity.pdbx_description
1 polymer ?
#
loop_
_entity_poly.entity_id
_entity_poly.type
_entity_poly.pdbx_seq_one_letter_code
_entity_poly.pdbx_strand_id
1 'polypeptide(L)'
;MHTAPELSPLLQYAPGPMVLAIGILALIIIWVTVIIWITRRRPEKSLRTLPAAPPVVIDNSQLKAQYLERINQIQAEFDGQRIRARIAHQQLSDTLRSFVADVARAPVRSMTLSELKRTQYVPLSTAIDSYYQPEFAAVESGSVASAADLARKVVTEWR
;
A
#
# COMPACT_ATOMS: atom_id res chain seq x y z
N MET A 1 -19.29 59.75 47.58
CA MET A 1 -19.79 58.39 47.37
C MET A 1 -19.02 57.81 46.17
N HIS A 2 -17.95 57.05 46.46
CA HIS A 2 -17.17 56.31 45.42
C HIS A 2 -17.68 54.91 45.40
N THR A 3 -18.36 54.55 44.34
CA THR A 3 -18.69 53.13 44.00
C THR A 3 -17.45 52.44 43.48
N ALA A 4 -16.95 51.47 44.26
CA ALA A 4 -15.86 50.59 43.83
C ALA A 4 -16.32 49.72 42.65
N PRO A 5 -15.48 49.49 41.62
CA PRO A 5 -15.82 48.56 40.54
C PRO A 5 -15.83 47.14 41.10
N GLU A 6 -16.94 46.44 40.90
CA GLU A 6 -17.03 45.00 41.17
C GLU A 6 -16.06 44.28 40.25
N LEU A 7 -15.06 43.66 40.86
CA LEU A 7 -14.16 42.75 40.15
C LEU A 7 -14.97 41.51 39.75
N SER A 8 -15.14 41.31 38.45
CA SER A 8 -15.78 40.13 37.88
C SER A 8 -15.13 38.86 38.44
N PRO A 9 -15.91 37.87 38.92
CA PRO A 9 -15.35 36.63 39.42
C PRO A 9 -14.53 35.93 38.33
N LEU A 10 -13.32 35.57 38.68
CA LEU A 10 -12.43 34.74 37.85
C LEU A 10 -13.21 33.54 37.33
N LEU A 11 -13.32 33.40 36.01
CA LEU A 11 -13.90 32.25 35.34
C LEU A 11 -13.31 30.96 35.94
N GLN A 12 -14.08 30.33 36.80
CA GLN A 12 -13.75 29.03 37.36
C GLN A 12 -13.80 28.00 36.23
N TYR A 13 -12.63 27.70 35.63
CA TYR A 13 -12.51 26.79 34.53
C TYR A 13 -12.81 25.39 35.06
N ALA A 14 -14.01 24.88 34.76
CA ALA A 14 -14.39 23.53 35.13
C ALA A 14 -13.39 22.53 34.48
N PRO A 15 -12.74 21.64 35.23
CA PRO A 15 -11.73 20.72 34.67
C PRO A 15 -12.29 19.69 33.69
N GLY A 16 -13.62 19.54 33.60
CA GLY A 16 -14.32 18.58 32.76
C GLY A 16 -13.96 18.65 31.26
N PRO A 17 -14.06 19.81 30.59
CA PRO A 17 -13.74 19.91 29.17
C PRO A 17 -12.26 19.66 28.86
N MET A 18 -11.36 19.98 29.79
CA MET A 18 -9.91 19.73 29.61
C MET A 18 -9.58 18.25 29.69
N VAL A 19 -10.18 17.50 30.59
CA VAL A 19 -10.03 16.04 30.70
C VAL A 19 -10.59 15.34 29.45
N LEU A 20 -11.72 15.81 28.94
CA LEU A 20 -12.34 15.28 27.74
C LEU A 20 -11.47 15.54 26.50
N ALA A 21 -10.89 16.73 26.37
CA ALA A 21 -9.98 17.06 25.26
C ALA A 21 -8.70 16.21 25.28
N ILE A 22 -8.12 15.99 26.47
CA ILE A 22 -6.95 15.11 26.63
C ILE A 22 -7.30 13.65 26.27
N GLY A 23 -8.49 13.18 26.67
CA GLY A 23 -8.98 11.83 26.35
C GLY A 23 -9.14 11.60 24.84
N ILE A 24 -9.72 12.57 24.13
CA ILE A 24 -9.86 12.52 22.66
C ILE A 24 -8.50 12.53 21.99
N LEU A 25 -7.58 13.38 22.43
CA LEU A 25 -6.23 13.46 21.86
C LEU A 25 -5.48 12.13 22.05
N ALA A 26 -5.55 11.53 23.23
CA ALA A 26 -4.94 10.23 23.51
C ALA A 26 -5.53 9.13 22.62
N LEU A 27 -6.83 9.12 22.40
CA LEU A 27 -7.53 8.15 21.53
C LEU A 27 -7.08 8.30 20.07
N ILE A 28 -6.93 9.53 19.56
CA ILE A 28 -6.42 9.81 18.22
C ILE A 28 -4.97 9.31 18.09
N ILE A 29 -4.11 9.57 19.07
CA ILE A 29 -2.71 9.12 19.05
C ILE A 29 -2.64 7.59 19.03
N ILE A 30 -3.43 6.91 19.86
CA ILE A 30 -3.51 5.44 19.87
C ILE A 30 -3.98 4.94 18.51
N TRP A 31 -5.04 5.51 17.95
CA TRP A 31 -5.59 5.12 16.66
C TRP A 31 -4.58 5.29 15.51
N VAL A 32 -3.90 6.44 15.45
CA VAL A 32 -2.84 6.70 14.47
C VAL A 32 -1.67 5.73 14.65
N THR A 33 -1.27 5.46 15.89
CA THR A 33 -0.19 4.50 16.20
C THR A 33 -0.55 3.10 15.75
N VAL A 34 -1.79 2.66 15.98
CA VAL A 34 -2.31 1.35 15.53
C VAL A 34 -2.33 1.27 14.00
N ILE A 35 -2.81 2.32 13.31
CA ILE A 35 -2.78 2.36 11.85
C ILE A 35 -1.35 2.29 11.32
N ILE A 36 -0.44 3.10 11.87
CA ILE A 36 0.97 3.07 11.48
C ILE A 36 1.57 1.69 11.75
N TRP A 37 1.24 1.05 12.86
CA TRP A 37 1.76 -0.27 13.20
C TRP A 37 1.21 -1.38 12.27
N ILE A 38 -0.08 -1.34 11.91
CA ILE A 38 -0.69 -2.27 10.94
C ILE A 38 -0.11 -2.02 9.56
N THR A 39 0.06 -0.75 9.16
CA THR A 39 0.61 -0.39 7.85
C THR A 39 2.11 -0.69 7.76
N ARG A 40 2.86 -0.50 8.86
CA ARG A 40 4.28 -0.84 8.97
C ARG A 40 4.55 -2.34 9.15
N ARG A 41 3.53 -3.17 9.43
CA ARG A 41 3.69 -4.63 9.50
C ARG A 41 3.86 -5.30 8.14
N ARG A 42 3.94 -4.56 7.04
CA ARG A 42 4.67 -5.06 5.89
C ARG A 42 6.15 -5.01 6.27
N PRO A 43 6.85 -6.15 6.44
CA PRO A 43 8.26 -6.09 6.68
C PRO A 43 8.90 -5.48 5.43
N GLU A 44 9.21 -4.16 5.49
CA GLU A 44 10.40 -3.73 4.80
C GLU A 44 11.50 -4.63 5.39
N LYS A 45 11.92 -5.63 4.64
CA LYS A 45 13.23 -6.23 4.87
C LYS A 45 14.18 -5.05 4.77
N SER A 46 14.42 -4.43 5.91
CA SER A 46 15.45 -3.45 6.12
C SER A 46 16.65 -3.93 5.31
N LEU A 47 17.10 -3.10 4.40
CA LEU A 47 18.44 -3.20 3.83
C LEU A 47 19.43 -2.99 4.97
N ARG A 48 19.46 -3.97 5.89
CA ARG A 48 20.57 -4.13 6.78
C ARG A 48 21.73 -4.47 5.86
N THR A 49 22.67 -3.57 5.76
CA THR A 49 24.01 -3.80 5.23
C THR A 49 24.57 -5.05 5.90
N LEU A 50 24.24 -6.23 5.36
CA LEU A 50 24.96 -7.45 5.62
C LEU A 50 26.30 -7.34 4.89
N PRO A 51 27.41 -7.77 5.50
CA PRO A 51 28.67 -7.91 4.79
C PRO A 51 28.41 -8.69 3.52
N ALA A 52 29.05 -8.29 2.41
CA ALA A 52 28.88 -8.89 1.10
C ALA A 52 28.98 -10.42 1.20
N ALA A 53 27.84 -11.07 1.38
CA ALA A 53 27.73 -12.49 1.13
C ALA A 53 27.91 -12.69 -0.39
N PRO A 54 28.53 -13.79 -0.82
CA PRO A 54 28.70 -14.07 -2.25
C PRO A 54 27.34 -13.93 -2.93
N PRO A 55 27.28 -13.49 -4.21
CA PRO A 55 26.01 -13.32 -4.91
C PRO A 55 25.29 -14.65 -4.86
N VAL A 56 24.27 -14.72 -4.01
CA VAL A 56 23.27 -15.78 -4.10
C VAL A 56 22.65 -15.54 -5.46
N VAL A 57 22.93 -16.42 -6.41
CA VAL A 57 22.21 -16.50 -7.67
C VAL A 57 20.78 -16.82 -7.25
N ILE A 58 19.96 -15.77 -7.08
CA ILE A 58 18.53 -15.95 -6.85
C ILE A 58 18.06 -16.60 -8.13
N ASP A 59 17.67 -17.87 -8.02
CA ASP A 59 17.09 -18.58 -9.14
C ASP A 59 15.82 -17.81 -9.53
N ASN A 60 15.92 -17.01 -10.60
CA ASN A 60 14.82 -16.22 -11.12
C ASN A 60 13.59 -17.09 -11.41
N SER A 61 13.77 -18.40 -11.61
CA SER A 61 12.68 -19.34 -11.83
C SER A 61 11.84 -19.55 -10.57
N GLN A 62 12.45 -19.71 -9.40
CA GLN A 62 11.74 -19.86 -8.13
C GLN A 62 11.01 -18.58 -7.76
N LEU A 63 11.64 -17.42 -7.97
CA LEU A 63 11.01 -16.12 -7.73
C LEU A 63 9.80 -15.93 -8.65
N LYS A 64 9.94 -16.21 -9.93
CA LYS A 64 8.82 -16.17 -10.89
C LYS A 64 7.68 -17.10 -10.48
N ALA A 65 7.98 -18.34 -10.10
CA ALA A 65 6.98 -19.31 -9.65
C ALA A 65 6.17 -18.79 -8.43
N GLN A 66 6.83 -18.19 -7.45
CA GLN A 66 6.16 -17.60 -6.28
C GLN A 66 5.19 -16.47 -6.66
N TYR A 67 5.60 -15.61 -7.59
CA TYR A 67 4.73 -14.51 -8.02
C TYR A 67 3.59 -14.98 -8.91
N LEU A 68 3.80 -15.98 -9.76
CA LEU A 68 2.74 -16.63 -10.54
C LEU A 68 1.70 -17.28 -9.64
N GLU A 69 2.14 -18.00 -8.61
CA GLU A 69 1.23 -18.59 -7.61
C GLU A 69 0.42 -17.50 -6.89
N ARG A 70 1.05 -16.37 -6.53
CA ARG A 70 0.33 -15.25 -5.91
C ARG A 70 -0.74 -14.67 -6.83
N ILE A 71 -0.46 -14.52 -8.13
CA ILE A 71 -1.43 -14.06 -9.13
C ILE A 71 -2.61 -15.05 -9.23
N ASN A 72 -2.33 -16.37 -9.24
CA ASN A 72 -3.35 -17.41 -9.26
C ASN A 72 -4.25 -17.37 -8.01
N GLN A 73 -3.68 -17.15 -6.84
CA GLN A 73 -4.42 -17.00 -5.58
C GLN A 73 -5.37 -15.80 -5.63
N ILE A 74 -4.91 -14.64 -6.11
CA ILE A 74 -5.74 -13.44 -6.24
C ILE A 74 -6.92 -13.72 -7.17
N GLN A 75 -6.69 -14.38 -8.30
CA GLN A 75 -7.76 -14.74 -9.22
C GLN A 75 -8.74 -15.72 -8.58
N ALA A 76 -8.27 -16.77 -7.90
CA ALA A 76 -9.12 -17.72 -7.21
C ALA A 76 -9.95 -17.09 -6.07
N GLU A 77 -9.40 -16.10 -5.37
CA GLU A 77 -10.13 -15.33 -4.35
C GLU A 77 -11.25 -14.50 -4.98
N PHE A 78 -11.01 -13.92 -6.15
CA PHE A 78 -12.03 -13.18 -6.90
C PHE A 78 -13.10 -14.13 -7.47
N ASP A 79 -12.72 -15.21 -8.12
CA ASP A 79 -13.65 -16.20 -8.69
C ASP A 79 -14.51 -16.85 -7.60
N GLY A 80 -13.93 -17.05 -6.40
CA GLY A 80 -14.64 -17.49 -5.20
C GLY A 80 -15.44 -16.39 -4.49
N GLN A 81 -15.59 -15.20 -5.08
CA GLN A 81 -16.30 -14.03 -4.53
C GLN A 81 -15.84 -13.58 -3.14
N ARG A 82 -14.61 -13.92 -2.75
CA ARG A 82 -14.01 -13.50 -1.47
C ARG A 82 -13.50 -12.07 -1.50
N ILE A 83 -13.14 -11.59 -2.67
CA ILE A 83 -12.69 -10.21 -2.90
C ILE A 83 -13.43 -9.58 -4.08
N ARG A 84 -13.59 -8.25 -4.05
CA ARG A 84 -14.19 -7.48 -5.14
C ARG A 84 -13.17 -7.22 -6.24
N ALA A 85 -13.64 -6.96 -7.47
CA ALA A 85 -12.79 -6.68 -8.63
C ALA A 85 -11.77 -5.56 -8.36
N ARG A 86 -12.17 -4.47 -7.70
CA ARG A 86 -11.27 -3.37 -7.32
C ARG A 86 -10.10 -3.87 -6.46
N ILE A 87 -10.37 -4.69 -5.47
CA ILE A 87 -9.34 -5.25 -4.58
C ILE A 87 -8.42 -6.20 -5.34
N ALA A 88 -8.98 -7.01 -6.26
CA ALA A 88 -8.19 -7.89 -7.11
C ALA A 88 -7.21 -7.09 -7.99
N HIS A 89 -7.66 -6.02 -8.67
CA HIS A 89 -6.79 -5.16 -9.47
C HIS A 89 -5.69 -4.48 -8.64
N GLN A 90 -6.05 -4.00 -7.44
CA GLN A 90 -5.08 -3.41 -6.52
C GLN A 90 -4.01 -4.44 -6.09
N GLN A 91 -4.42 -5.65 -5.72
CA GLN A 91 -3.50 -6.71 -5.32
C GLN A 91 -2.60 -7.18 -6.49
N LEU A 92 -3.13 -7.25 -7.71
CA LEU A 92 -2.34 -7.54 -8.91
C LEU A 92 -1.30 -6.44 -9.17
N SER A 93 -1.69 -5.16 -9.06
CA SER A 93 -0.79 -4.01 -9.17
C SER A 93 0.36 -4.09 -8.15
N ASP A 94 0.05 -4.33 -6.88
CA ASP A 94 1.03 -4.46 -5.80
C ASP A 94 1.95 -5.67 -6.01
N THR A 95 1.42 -6.78 -6.52
CA THR A 95 2.16 -8.00 -6.81
C THR A 95 3.19 -7.77 -7.92
N LEU A 96 2.79 -7.14 -9.02
CA LEU A 96 3.70 -6.80 -10.12
C LEU A 96 4.78 -5.80 -9.71
N ARG A 97 4.43 -4.76 -8.95
CA ARG A 97 5.41 -3.79 -8.42
C ARG A 97 6.43 -4.49 -7.52
N SER A 98 5.97 -5.42 -6.69
CA SER A 98 6.83 -6.20 -5.81
C SER A 98 7.77 -7.11 -6.59
N PHE A 99 7.25 -7.81 -7.61
CA PHE A 99 8.05 -8.67 -8.48
C PHE A 99 9.20 -7.87 -9.14
N VAL A 100 8.86 -6.75 -9.79
CA VAL A 100 9.88 -5.94 -10.48
C VAL A 100 10.86 -5.32 -9.50
N ALA A 101 10.41 -4.89 -8.32
CA ALA A 101 11.32 -4.38 -7.28
C ALA A 101 12.32 -5.44 -6.81
N ASP A 102 11.88 -6.69 -6.68
CA ASP A 102 12.73 -7.79 -6.21
C ASP A 102 13.71 -8.25 -7.31
N VAL A 103 13.28 -8.29 -8.59
CA VAL A 103 14.13 -8.68 -9.72
C VAL A 103 15.08 -7.57 -10.11
N ALA A 104 14.59 -6.35 -10.27
CA ALA A 104 15.39 -5.21 -10.73
C ALA A 104 16.17 -4.53 -9.60
N ARG A 105 15.91 -4.90 -8.32
CA ARG A 105 16.46 -4.25 -7.11
C ARG A 105 16.27 -2.73 -7.12
N ALA A 106 15.13 -2.28 -7.64
CA ALA A 106 14.77 -0.87 -7.82
C ALA A 106 13.59 -0.49 -6.93
N PRO A 107 13.45 0.78 -6.51
CA PRO A 107 12.38 1.23 -5.60
C PRO A 107 11.00 1.36 -6.31
N VAL A 108 10.66 0.39 -7.17
CA VAL A 108 9.46 0.41 -8.02
C VAL A 108 8.16 0.42 -7.21
N ARG A 109 8.19 -0.11 -5.99
CA ARG A 109 7.02 -0.15 -5.10
C ARG A 109 6.49 1.23 -4.73
N SER A 110 7.37 2.22 -4.62
CA SER A 110 7.02 3.60 -4.26
C SER A 110 6.84 4.53 -5.45
N MET A 111 7.13 4.07 -6.68
CA MET A 111 7.00 4.88 -7.88
C MET A 111 5.53 5.11 -8.24
N THR A 112 5.21 6.33 -8.62
CA THR A 112 3.93 6.66 -9.27
C THR A 112 3.89 6.09 -10.68
N LEU A 113 2.68 6.00 -11.27
CA LEU A 113 2.56 5.58 -12.67
C LEU A 113 3.33 6.50 -13.63
N SER A 114 3.34 7.81 -13.36
CA SER A 114 4.08 8.79 -14.18
C SER A 114 5.58 8.57 -14.11
N GLU A 115 6.10 8.20 -12.95
CA GLU A 115 7.51 7.85 -12.79
C GLU A 115 7.84 6.53 -13.48
N LEU A 116 6.98 5.51 -13.36
CA LEU A 116 7.13 4.23 -14.06
C LEU A 116 7.18 4.40 -15.57
N LYS A 117 6.32 5.25 -16.14
CA LYS A 117 6.30 5.54 -17.59
C LYS A 117 7.59 6.20 -18.09
N ARG A 118 8.39 6.80 -17.21
CA ARG A 118 9.70 7.40 -17.54
C ARG A 118 10.86 6.42 -17.38
N THR A 119 10.62 5.22 -16.89
CA THR A 119 11.63 4.18 -16.71
C THR A 119 11.65 3.21 -17.89
N GLN A 120 12.65 2.33 -17.91
CA GLN A 120 12.76 1.24 -18.88
C GLN A 120 11.74 0.10 -18.64
N TYR A 121 10.94 0.15 -17.56
CA TYR A 121 9.99 -0.91 -17.17
C TYR A 121 8.66 -0.79 -17.92
N VAL A 122 8.72 -0.71 -19.26
CA VAL A 122 7.54 -0.53 -20.12
C VAL A 122 6.47 -1.59 -19.91
N PRO A 123 6.79 -2.91 -19.84
CA PRO A 123 5.76 -3.93 -19.61
C PRO A 123 5.01 -3.73 -18.29
N LEU A 124 5.73 -3.32 -17.23
CA LEU A 124 5.13 -3.02 -15.94
C LEU A 124 4.23 -1.78 -16.01
N SER A 125 4.72 -0.69 -16.59
CA SER A 125 3.94 0.56 -16.67
C SER A 125 2.66 0.38 -17.47
N THR A 126 2.69 -0.41 -18.54
CA THR A 126 1.51 -0.74 -19.34
C THR A 126 0.50 -1.57 -18.55
N ALA A 127 0.96 -2.58 -17.83
CA ALA A 127 0.09 -3.41 -16.99
C ALA A 127 -0.56 -2.58 -15.87
N ILE A 128 0.23 -1.77 -15.16
CA ILE A 128 -0.27 -0.89 -14.09
C ILE A 128 -1.28 0.13 -14.64
N ASP A 129 -1.01 0.72 -15.80
CA ASP A 129 -1.92 1.68 -16.45
C ASP A 129 -3.29 1.04 -16.74
N SER A 130 -3.31 -0.20 -17.22
CA SER A 130 -4.56 -0.93 -17.48
C SER A 130 -5.36 -1.26 -16.21
N TYR A 131 -4.71 -1.33 -15.04
CA TYR A 131 -5.38 -1.58 -13.75
C TYR A 131 -5.94 -0.32 -13.11
N TYR A 132 -5.42 0.86 -13.46
CA TYR A 132 -5.84 2.13 -12.87
C TYR A 132 -7.32 2.43 -13.12
N GLN A 133 -7.82 2.18 -14.32
CA GLN A 133 -9.23 2.45 -14.65
C GLN A 133 -10.18 1.61 -13.80
N PRO A 134 -10.06 0.26 -13.74
CA PRO A 134 -10.91 -0.58 -12.88
C PRO A 134 -10.72 -0.31 -11.38
N GLU A 135 -9.50 0.05 -10.96
CA GLU A 135 -9.19 0.31 -9.55
C GLU A 135 -9.85 1.59 -9.03
N PHE A 136 -9.88 2.66 -9.84
CA PHE A 136 -10.36 3.99 -9.43
C PHE A 136 -11.71 4.39 -10.05
N ALA A 137 -12.29 3.60 -10.95
CA ALA A 137 -13.58 3.89 -11.54
C ALA A 137 -14.72 3.86 -10.50
N ALA A 138 -15.71 4.73 -10.66
CA ALA A 138 -16.91 4.74 -9.82
C ALA A 138 -17.75 3.46 -9.99
N VAL A 139 -17.71 2.87 -11.20
CA VAL A 139 -18.33 1.57 -11.52
C VAL A 139 -17.20 0.57 -11.74
N GLU A 140 -17.29 -0.60 -11.11
CA GLU A 140 -16.33 -1.68 -11.31
C GLU A 140 -16.36 -2.15 -12.77
N SER A 141 -15.36 -1.75 -13.55
CA SER A 141 -15.21 -2.12 -14.96
C SER A 141 -13.86 -2.80 -15.16
N GLY A 142 -13.81 -3.78 -16.06
CA GLY A 142 -12.62 -4.51 -16.39
C GLY A 142 -12.65 -5.97 -15.93
N SER A 143 -12.03 -6.83 -16.72
CA SER A 143 -11.95 -8.26 -16.42
C SER A 143 -10.74 -8.55 -15.54
N VAL A 144 -10.99 -9.07 -14.33
CA VAL A 144 -9.93 -9.53 -13.42
C VAL A 144 -9.13 -10.68 -14.07
N ALA A 145 -9.79 -11.55 -14.84
CA ALA A 145 -9.12 -12.62 -15.57
C ALA A 145 -8.09 -12.06 -16.58
N SER A 146 -8.48 -11.08 -17.39
CA SER A 146 -7.57 -10.42 -18.34
C SER A 146 -6.42 -9.69 -17.63
N ALA A 147 -6.70 -9.08 -16.48
CA ALA A 147 -5.69 -8.43 -15.66
C ALA A 147 -4.69 -9.44 -15.09
N ALA A 148 -5.16 -10.60 -14.62
CA ALA A 148 -4.32 -11.68 -14.13
C ALA A 148 -3.47 -12.29 -15.26
N ASP A 149 -4.03 -12.45 -16.46
CA ASP A 149 -3.29 -12.96 -17.62
C ASP A 149 -2.17 -11.99 -18.03
N LEU A 150 -2.46 -10.69 -18.03
CA LEU A 150 -1.43 -9.68 -18.30
C LEU A 150 -0.33 -9.71 -17.22
N ALA A 151 -0.70 -9.89 -15.95
CA ALA A 151 0.27 -10.03 -14.87
C ALA A 151 1.17 -11.27 -15.06
N ARG A 152 0.58 -12.43 -15.42
CA ARG A 152 1.35 -13.66 -15.72
C ARG A 152 2.32 -13.42 -16.88
N LYS A 153 1.86 -12.76 -17.94
CA LYS A 153 2.70 -12.44 -19.10
C LYS A 153 3.90 -11.59 -18.68
N VAL A 154 3.70 -10.52 -17.92
CA VAL A 154 4.80 -9.66 -17.44
C VAL A 154 5.82 -10.48 -16.63
N VAL A 155 5.37 -11.35 -15.70
CA VAL A 155 6.27 -12.16 -14.86
C VAL A 155 7.03 -13.19 -15.69
N THR A 156 6.37 -13.86 -16.63
CA THR A 156 6.97 -14.93 -17.45
C THR A 156 7.99 -14.37 -18.44
N GLU A 157 7.65 -13.29 -19.14
CA GLU A 157 8.46 -12.69 -20.19
C GLU A 157 9.55 -11.75 -19.66
N TRP A 158 9.60 -11.49 -18.36
CA TRP A 158 10.60 -10.61 -17.76
C TRP A 158 12.01 -11.16 -17.97
N ARG A 159 12.89 -10.33 -18.56
CA ARG A 159 14.30 -10.64 -18.85
C ARG A 159 15.23 -9.78 -18.05
#